data_ca9d199454895dcf8e8809e8188fe7ae
#
_entry.id   ca9d199454895dcf8e8809e8188fe7ae
#
_cell.length_a   1.000
_cell.length_b   1.000
_cell.length_c   1.000
_cell.angle_alpha   90.00
_cell.angle_beta   90.00
_cell.angle_gamma   90.00
#
_symmetry.space_group_name_H-M   'P 1'
#
loop_
_entity.id
_entity.type
_entity.pdbx_description
1 polymer ?
#
loop_
_entity_poly.entity_id
_entity_poly.type
_entity_poly.pdbx_seq_one_letter_code
_entity_poly.pdbx_strand_id
1 'polypeptide(L)'
;MNVTVRYHGIIGDMLRRKTQQVAMADGATVADLLTAITDGDEGAQMILKQTRAFIDGRQTDRATLLADDAEVTFMRPIAGGRA
;
A
#
# COMPACT_ATOMS: atom_id res chain seq x y z
N MET A 1 -15.15 -5.40 3.57
CA MET A 1 -14.45 -4.50 4.52
C MET A 1 -13.84 -3.33 3.81
N ASN A 2 -13.63 -2.24 4.52
CA ASN A 2 -13.00 -1.04 3.96
C ASN A 2 -11.58 -0.92 4.47
N VAL A 3 -10.69 -0.51 3.56
CA VAL A 3 -9.29 -0.29 3.89
C VAL A 3 -8.92 1.10 3.40
N THR A 4 -8.23 1.86 4.24
CA THR A 4 -7.71 3.17 3.86
C THR A 4 -6.27 3.00 3.41
N VAL A 5 -5.96 3.48 2.21
CA VAL A 5 -4.60 3.43 1.67
C VAL A 5 -4.03 4.83 1.65
N ARG A 6 -2.83 4.98 2.19
CA ARG A 6 -2.09 6.24 2.14
C ARG A 6 -0.84 6.05 1.32
N TYR A 7 -0.58 7.03 0.45
CA TYR A 7 0.62 7.01 -0.40
C TYR A 7 1.54 8.10 0.11
N HIS A 8 2.62 7.70 0.75
CA HIS A 8 3.52 8.63 1.46
C HIS A 8 4.45 9.36 0.51
N GLY A 9 4.56 10.67 0.73
CA GLY A 9 5.57 11.49 0.05
C GLY A 9 5.49 11.46 -1.45
N ILE A 10 6.63 11.26 -2.10
CA ILE A 10 6.73 11.28 -3.55
C ILE A 10 5.87 10.20 -4.22
N ILE A 11 5.59 9.12 -3.50
CA ILE A 11 4.72 8.06 -4.04
C ILE A 11 3.34 8.62 -4.35
N GLY A 12 2.79 9.42 -3.44
CA GLY A 12 1.52 10.07 -3.67
C GLY A 12 1.54 11.00 -4.88
N ASP A 13 2.63 11.74 -5.03
CA ASP A 13 2.80 12.64 -6.17
C ASP A 13 2.87 11.87 -7.49
N MET A 14 3.62 10.79 -7.51
CA MET A 14 3.79 9.97 -8.72
C MET A 14 2.49 9.31 -9.15
N LEU A 15 1.70 8.85 -8.18
CA LEU A 15 0.42 8.20 -8.45
C LEU A 15 -0.75 9.19 -8.55
N ARG A 16 -0.50 10.46 -8.21
CA ARG A 16 -1.52 11.51 -8.16
C ARG A 16 -2.64 11.16 -7.19
N ARG A 17 -2.28 10.54 -6.08
CA ARG A 17 -3.20 10.16 -5.01
C ARG A 17 -2.48 10.32 -3.69
N LYS A 18 -3.21 10.76 -2.68
CA LYS A 18 -2.66 10.81 -1.33
C LYS A 18 -3.32 9.79 -0.43
N THR A 19 -4.61 9.62 -0.57
CA THR A 19 -5.39 8.69 0.24
C THR A 19 -6.48 8.10 -0.64
N GLN A 20 -6.79 6.84 -0.41
CA GLN A 20 -7.81 6.13 -1.17
C GLN A 20 -8.53 5.15 -0.27
N GLN A 21 -9.86 5.11 -0.38
CA GLN A 21 -10.66 4.09 0.30
C GLN A 21 -10.89 2.94 -0.66
N VAL A 22 -10.63 1.73 -0.21
CA VAL A 22 -10.74 0.54 -1.05
C VAL A 22 -11.63 -0.48 -0.36
N ALA A 23 -12.65 -0.96 -1.06
CA ALA A 23 -13.47 -2.05 -0.56
C ALA A 23 -12.77 -3.37 -0.88
N MET A 24 -12.58 -4.20 0.13
CA MET A 24 -11.89 -5.49 -0.01
C MET A 24 -12.77 -6.58 0.59
N ALA A 25 -12.60 -7.78 0.08
CA ALA A 25 -13.25 -8.96 0.67
C ALA A 25 -12.62 -9.29 2.01
N ASP A 26 -13.40 -9.84 2.91
CA ASP A 26 -12.87 -10.33 4.19
C ASP A 26 -11.83 -11.41 3.92
N GLY A 27 -10.75 -11.38 4.69
CA GLY A 27 -9.65 -12.31 4.50
C GLY A 27 -8.63 -11.88 3.45
N ALA A 28 -8.80 -10.69 2.86
CA ALA A 28 -7.85 -10.17 1.89
C ALA A 28 -6.50 -9.88 2.53
N THR A 29 -5.45 -10.00 1.72
CA THR A 29 -4.09 -9.74 2.14
C THR A 29 -3.57 -8.43 1.54
N VAL A 30 -2.36 -8.03 1.97
CA VAL A 30 -1.67 -6.88 1.38
C VAL A 30 -1.47 -7.11 -0.13
N ALA A 31 -1.16 -8.34 -0.54
CA ALA A 31 -1.01 -8.65 -1.97
C ALA A 31 -2.32 -8.41 -2.73
N ASP A 32 -3.45 -8.80 -2.14
CA ASP A 32 -4.76 -8.57 -2.75
C ASP A 32 -5.04 -7.07 -2.88
N LEU A 33 -4.66 -6.30 -1.88
CA LEU A 33 -4.83 -4.85 -1.91
C LEU A 33 -3.99 -4.24 -3.03
N LEU A 34 -2.73 -4.67 -3.16
CA LEU A 34 -1.87 -4.18 -4.24
C LEU A 34 -2.48 -4.47 -5.60
N THR A 35 -3.01 -5.67 -5.78
CA THR A 35 -3.67 -6.02 -7.02
C THR A 35 -4.84 -5.09 -7.31
N ALA A 36 -5.65 -4.82 -6.29
CA ALA A 36 -6.84 -3.98 -6.44
C ALA A 36 -6.50 -2.54 -6.82
N ILE A 37 -5.49 -1.96 -6.17
CA ILE A 37 -5.16 -0.56 -6.41
C ILE A 37 -4.33 -0.32 -7.67
N THR A 38 -3.76 -1.38 -8.24
CA THR A 38 -2.96 -1.28 -9.46
C THR A 38 -3.60 -1.97 -10.66
N ASP A 39 -4.86 -2.35 -10.54
CA ASP A 39 -5.55 -3.08 -11.60
C ASP A 39 -5.53 -2.29 -12.92
N GLY A 40 -4.98 -2.90 -13.95
CA GLY A 40 -4.89 -2.29 -15.25
C GLY A 40 -3.89 -1.13 -15.37
N ASP A 41 -3.09 -0.90 -14.33
CA ASP A 41 -2.15 0.24 -14.31
C ASP A 41 -0.73 -0.25 -14.07
N GLU A 42 -0.02 -0.53 -15.16
CA GLU A 42 1.36 -1.03 -15.07
C GLU A 42 2.32 -0.02 -14.46
N GLY A 43 2.08 1.27 -14.70
CA GLY A 43 2.90 2.32 -14.12
C GLY A 43 2.80 2.31 -12.60
N ALA A 44 1.58 2.18 -12.07
CA ALA A 44 1.37 2.09 -10.63
C ALA A 44 2.00 0.83 -10.07
N GLN A 45 1.92 -0.29 -10.80
CA GLN A 45 2.55 -1.53 -10.36
C GLN A 45 4.05 -1.35 -10.19
N MET A 46 4.70 -0.71 -11.14
CA MET A 46 6.15 -0.48 -11.07
C MET A 46 6.53 0.43 -9.91
N ILE A 47 5.74 1.48 -9.69
CA ILE A 47 6.00 2.41 -8.59
C ILE A 47 5.86 1.70 -7.25
N LEU A 48 4.77 0.98 -7.06
CA LEU A 48 4.48 0.34 -5.78
C LEU A 48 5.37 -0.88 -5.50
N LYS A 49 5.96 -1.48 -6.52
CA LYS A 49 6.95 -2.53 -6.31
C LYS A 49 8.14 -2.06 -5.49
N GLN A 50 8.45 -0.78 -5.54
CA GLN A 50 9.60 -0.21 -4.84
C GLN A 50 9.23 0.28 -3.45
N THR A 51 8.00 0.05 -3.03
CA THR A 51 7.53 0.49 -1.72
C THR A 51 7.38 -0.69 -0.77
N ARG A 52 7.15 -0.34 0.49
CA ARG A 52 6.75 -1.31 1.51
C ARG A 52 5.44 -0.85 2.11
N ALA A 53 4.64 -1.80 2.54
CA ALA A 53 3.36 -1.53 3.18
C ALA A 53 3.54 -1.52 4.69
N PHE A 54 3.02 -0.49 5.33
CA PHE A 54 3.09 -0.34 6.79
C PHE A 54 1.67 -0.25 7.34
N ILE A 55 1.43 -0.99 8.41
CA ILE A 55 0.17 -0.94 9.15
C ILE A 55 0.52 -0.62 10.59
N ASP A 56 -0.08 0.44 11.15
CA ASP A 56 0.19 0.88 12.52
C ASP A 56 1.69 1.07 12.78
N GLY A 57 2.39 1.62 11.79
CA GLY A 57 3.80 1.91 11.91
C GLY A 57 4.72 0.73 11.76
N ARG A 58 4.19 -0.45 11.46
CA ARG A 58 5.00 -1.66 11.31
C ARG A 58 5.03 -2.08 9.86
N GLN A 59 6.21 -2.44 9.39
CA GLN A 59 6.33 -3.00 8.05
C GLN A 59 5.65 -4.37 8.01
N THR A 60 4.89 -4.59 6.95
CA THR A 60 4.17 -5.85 6.73
C THR A 60 4.73 -6.53 5.49
N ASP A 61 4.28 -7.75 5.23
CA ASP A 61 4.60 -8.43 3.99
C ASP A 61 3.31 -8.67 3.19
N ARG A 62 3.47 -9.27 2.03
CA ARG A 62 2.34 -9.47 1.11
C ARG A 62 1.31 -10.45 1.64
N ALA A 63 1.72 -11.34 2.53
CA ALA A 63 0.82 -12.35 3.10
C ALA A 63 0.05 -11.84 4.31
N THR A 64 0.36 -10.63 4.80
CA THR A 64 -0.30 -10.07 5.96
C THR A 64 -1.79 -9.89 5.69
N LEU A 65 -2.63 -10.41 6.58
CA LEU A 65 -4.08 -10.24 6.47
C LEU A 65 -4.48 -8.83 6.86
N LEU A 66 -5.45 -8.29 6.14
CA LEU A 66 -6.00 -6.98 6.43
C LEU A 66 -7.17 -7.09 7.39
N ALA A 67 -7.26 -6.14 8.32
CA ALA A 67 -8.41 -6.02 9.20
C ALA A 67 -9.38 -4.97 8.62
N ASP A 68 -10.64 -5.04 9.01
CA ASP A 68 -11.59 -4.01 8.64
C ASP A 68 -11.13 -2.68 9.22
N ASP A 69 -11.28 -1.62 8.42
CA ASP A 69 -10.81 -0.26 8.76
C ASP A 69 -9.30 -0.14 8.92
N ALA A 70 -8.53 -1.10 8.42
CA ALA A 70 -7.09 -0.99 8.43
C ALA A 70 -6.64 0.23 7.62
N GLU A 71 -5.55 0.84 8.08
CA GLU A 71 -4.90 1.91 7.34
C GLU A 71 -3.54 1.42 6.90
N VAL A 72 -3.36 1.33 5.59
CA VAL A 72 -2.13 0.83 5.00
C VAL A 72 -1.41 1.98 4.32
N THR A 73 -0.16 2.21 4.74
CA THR A 73 0.67 3.25 4.15
C THR A 73 1.73 2.61 3.27
N PHE A 74 1.80 3.05 2.04
CA PHE A 74 2.88 2.66 1.13
C PHE A 74 3.93 3.74 1.10
N MET A 75 5.18 3.37 1.41
CA MET A 75 6.30 4.30 1.38
C MET A 75 7.55 3.58 0.92
N ARG A 76 8.48 4.35 0.37
CA ARG A 76 9.76 3.79 -0.02
C ARG A 76 10.59 3.53 1.23
N PRO A 77 11.30 2.40 1.27
CA PRO A 77 12.22 2.18 2.38
C PRO A 77 13.30 3.23 2.35
N ILE A 78 13.79 3.59 3.54
CA ILE A 78 14.87 4.56 3.65
C ILE A 78 16.13 3.94 3.07
N ALA A 79 16.63 4.56 2.02
CA ALA A 79 17.81 4.05 1.35
C ALA A 79 19.03 4.12 2.28
N GLY A 80 19.77 3.05 2.30
CA GLY A 80 20.95 3.01 3.11
C GLY A 80 20.66 2.84 4.56
N GLY A 81 19.41 2.78 4.81
CA GLY A 81 19.02 2.49 6.12
C GLY A 81 19.83 2.98 7.22
N ARG A 82 20.57 3.41 7.06
CA ARG A 82 21.25 3.57 7.89
C ARG A 82 21.73 4.36 8.20
N ALA A 83 21.71 4.44 8.45
CA ALA A 83 21.97 5.08 8.60
C ALA A 83 22.25 5.28 9.15
#